data_881c96ea92f7f9a93c4e17b1a675d177
#
_entry.id   881c96ea92f7f9a93c4e17b1a675d177
#
_cell.length_a   1.000
_cell.length_b   1.000
_cell.length_c   1.000
_cell.angle_alpha   90.00
_cell.angle_beta   90.00
_cell.angle_gamma   90.00
#
_symmetry.space_group_name_H-M   'P 1'
#
loop_
_entity.id
_entity.type
_entity.pdbx_description
1 polymer ?
#
loop_
_entity_poly.entity_id
_entity_poly.type
_entity_poly.pdbx_seq_one_letter_code
_entity_poly.pdbx_strand_id
1 'polypeptide(L)'
;MPRYLQFRLDGDAVLSVKVKAYLMRYSRTMRTEEARRLANILLEHHRHLRTDLKLTPETVTPQHMLPHGELCARADLQFLTQTVGHFLGQVAEWCYEKRVPPLNSLAVNAATRVPGDGYDGAAGCSLANWWNEVRACVACKKYPQQI
;
A
#
# COMPACT_ATOMS: atom_id res chain seq x y z
N MET A 1 -6.42 21.68 -2.03
CA MET A 1 -6.27 21.88 -2.61
C MET A 1 -6.31 22.35 -2.96
N PRO A 2 -5.92 21.90 -2.78
CA PRO A 2 -5.74 22.26 -3.16
C PRO A 2 -5.73 22.38 -4.00
N ARG A 3 -5.78 22.16 -3.98
CA ARG A 3 -5.59 22.05 -4.80
C ARG A 3 -5.61 21.76 -5.65
N TYR A 4 -5.50 21.45 -5.78
CA TYR A 4 -5.26 21.06 -6.62
C TYR A 4 -5.20 21.18 -7.32
N LEU A 5 -5.19 21.37 -7.44
CA LEU A 5 -4.76 21.52 -8.10
C LEU A 5 -4.80 21.83 -9.00
N GLN A 6 -4.91 22.38 -9.00
CA GLN A 6 -4.65 22.74 -9.72
C GLN A 6 -4.14 22.63 -10.45
N PHE A 7 -3.83 22.85 -10.97
CA PHE A 7 -3.20 23.05 -11.53
C PHE A 7 -2.98 23.37 -12.48
N ARG A 8 -2.70 24.26 -12.96
CA ARG A 8 -2.31 24.83 -13.71
C ARG A 8 -2.12 25.34 -13.96
N LEU A 9 -2.00 25.91 -14.15
CA LEU A 9 -1.68 26.68 -14.38
C LEU A 9 -1.03 27.04 -15.03
N ASP A 10 -0.79 27.59 -15.63
CA ASP A 10 0.02 27.97 -16.02
C ASP A 10 0.79 28.50 -15.65
N GLY A 11 0.53 29.29 -15.66
CA GLY A 11 1.40 29.77 -15.44
C GLY A 11 2.36 29.62 -14.73
N ASP A 12 2.18 29.93 -14.80
CA ASP A 12 2.46 29.15 -14.31
C ASP A 12 3.66 28.29 -14.36
N ALA A 13 4.87 28.65 -14.92
CA ALA A 13 6.11 27.94 -14.84
C ALA A 13 6.60 27.84 -13.40
N VAL A 14 6.51 28.93 -12.65
CA VAL A 14 6.91 28.94 -11.25
C VAL A 14 6.01 28.02 -10.44
N LEU A 15 4.70 28.09 -10.68
CA LEU A 15 3.75 27.23 -10.02
C LEU A 15 4.02 25.77 -10.40
N SER A 16 4.34 25.53 -11.65
CA SER A 16 4.65 24.19 -12.13
C SER A 16 5.88 23.61 -11.43
N VAL A 17 6.92 24.41 -11.20
CA VAL A 17 8.10 23.96 -10.46
C VAL A 17 7.73 23.62 -9.03
N LYS A 18 6.93 24.45 -8.37
CA LYS A 18 6.50 24.17 -7.00
C LYS A 18 5.66 22.90 -6.94
N VAL A 19 4.78 22.69 -7.89
CA VAL A 19 3.96 21.48 -7.94
C VAL A 19 4.84 20.26 -8.15
N LYS A 20 5.83 20.33 -9.03
CA LYS A 20 6.75 19.21 -9.23
C LYS A 20 7.52 18.89 -7.96
N ALA A 21 8.02 19.90 -7.26
CA ALA A 21 8.75 19.71 -6.01
C ALA A 21 7.84 19.07 -4.95
N TYR A 22 6.60 19.51 -4.87
CA TYR A 22 5.61 18.95 -3.98
C TYR A 22 5.35 17.48 -4.29
N LEU A 23 5.10 17.18 -5.55
CA LEU A 23 4.84 15.81 -5.99
C LEU A 23 6.05 14.91 -5.75
N MET A 24 7.26 15.39 -6.00
CA MET A 24 8.47 14.64 -5.76
C MET A 24 8.64 14.31 -4.27
N ARG A 25 8.27 15.23 -3.39
CA ARG A 25 8.29 14.99 -1.96
C ARG A 25 7.31 13.89 -1.58
N TYR A 26 6.12 13.92 -2.16
CA TYR A 26 5.10 12.90 -1.91
C TYR A 26 5.48 11.56 -2.52
N SER A 27 6.26 11.55 -3.61
CA SER A 27 6.77 10.31 -4.18
C SER A 27 7.69 9.57 -3.21
N ARG A 28 8.43 10.30 -2.38
CA ARG A 28 9.34 9.70 -1.41
C ARG A 28 8.64 9.26 -0.14
N THR A 29 7.49 9.86 0.14
CA THR A 29 6.70 9.53 1.32
C THR A 29 5.30 9.15 0.86
N MET A 30 4.55 8.50 1.72
CA MET A 30 3.17 8.19 1.40
C MET A 30 2.39 9.48 1.15
N ARG A 31 1.52 9.49 0.12
CA ARG A 31 0.80 10.70 -0.28
C ARG A 31 -0.19 11.20 0.76
N THR A 32 -0.78 10.31 1.52
CA THR A 32 -1.76 10.67 2.53
C THR A 32 -1.41 10.04 3.85
N GLU A 33 -1.89 10.67 4.91
CA GLU A 33 -1.73 10.13 6.25
C GLU A 33 -2.43 8.79 6.38
N GLU A 34 -3.61 8.67 5.74
CA GLU A 34 -4.38 7.42 5.76
C GLU A 34 -3.59 6.28 5.15
N ALA A 35 -2.99 6.50 3.98
CA ALA A 35 -2.19 5.47 3.33
C ALA A 35 -0.98 5.10 4.18
N ARG A 36 -0.36 6.09 4.82
CA ARG A 36 0.80 5.85 5.68
C ARG A 36 0.41 4.97 6.88
N ARG A 37 -0.74 5.26 7.49
CA ARG A 37 -1.21 4.47 8.63
C ARG A 37 -1.52 3.04 8.24
N LEU A 38 -2.17 2.85 7.08
CA LEU A 38 -2.43 1.51 6.57
C LEU A 38 -1.14 0.77 6.27
N ALA A 39 -0.16 1.45 5.67
CA ALA A 39 1.13 0.84 5.37
C ALA A 39 1.83 0.40 6.64
N ASN A 40 1.76 1.18 7.70
CA ASN A 40 2.41 0.81 8.96
C ASN A 40 1.75 -0.41 9.60
N ILE A 41 0.43 -0.54 9.49
CA ILE A 41 -0.26 -1.75 9.96
C ILE A 41 0.17 -2.97 9.12
N LEU A 42 0.30 -2.79 7.81
CA LEU A 42 0.77 -3.87 6.94
C LEU A 42 2.21 -4.27 7.25
N LEU A 43 3.06 -3.30 7.61
CA LEU A 43 4.42 -3.59 8.04
C LEU A 43 4.42 -4.41 9.35
N GLU A 44 3.54 -4.07 10.29
CA GLU A 44 3.39 -4.86 11.51
C GLU A 44 2.94 -6.27 11.18
N HIS A 45 1.97 -6.40 10.28
CA HIS A 45 1.46 -7.71 9.88
C HIS A 45 2.56 -8.54 9.20
N HIS A 46 3.34 -7.90 8.36
CA HIS A 46 4.48 -8.54 7.71
C HIS A 46 5.46 -9.11 8.74
N ARG A 47 5.80 -8.32 9.76
CA ARG A 47 6.67 -8.79 10.83
C ARG A 47 6.04 -9.94 11.61
N HIS A 48 4.73 -9.85 11.86
CA HIS A 48 4.01 -10.91 12.55
C HIS A 48 4.10 -12.23 11.78
N LEU A 49 3.88 -12.19 10.47
CA LEU A 49 3.97 -13.38 9.64
C LEU A 49 5.36 -14.00 9.70
N ARG A 50 6.40 -13.18 9.65
CA ARG A 50 7.77 -13.66 9.57
C ARG A 50 8.36 -14.02 10.92
N THR A 51 8.12 -13.21 11.93
CA THR A 51 8.80 -13.31 13.21
C THR A 51 8.01 -14.13 14.21
N ASP A 52 6.71 -13.87 14.32
CA ASP A 52 5.87 -14.54 15.31
C ASP A 52 5.41 -15.90 14.80
N LEU A 53 4.91 -15.96 13.57
CA LEU A 53 4.41 -17.20 12.98
C LEU A 53 5.50 -17.96 12.22
N LYS A 54 6.64 -17.32 11.98
CA LYS A 54 7.79 -17.92 11.30
C LYS A 54 7.43 -18.52 9.96
N LEU A 55 6.56 -17.81 9.22
CA LEU A 55 6.14 -18.28 7.90
C LEU A 55 7.22 -17.98 6.87
N THR A 56 7.24 -18.80 5.83
CA THR A 56 8.12 -18.66 4.69
C THR A 56 7.25 -18.51 3.44
N PRO A 57 7.83 -18.16 2.28
CA PRO A 57 7.04 -18.14 1.04
C PRO A 57 6.33 -19.45 0.75
N GLU A 58 6.83 -20.56 1.27
CA GLU A 58 6.23 -21.90 1.04
C GLU A 58 5.14 -22.25 2.03
N THR A 59 5.11 -21.60 3.20
CA THR A 59 4.15 -21.97 4.27
C THR A 59 3.04 -20.93 4.45
N VAL A 60 3.17 -19.75 3.88
CA VAL A 60 2.13 -18.74 3.96
C VAL A 60 0.90 -19.18 3.15
N THR A 61 -0.31 -18.87 3.67
CA THR A 61 -1.57 -19.22 3.00
C THR A 61 -2.48 -18.00 2.95
N PRO A 62 -3.52 -18.00 2.10
CA PRO A 62 -4.46 -16.88 2.08
C PRO A 62 -5.12 -16.58 3.42
N GLN A 63 -5.21 -17.56 4.32
CA GLN A 63 -5.79 -17.34 5.65
C GLN A 63 -4.90 -16.46 6.53
N HIS A 64 -3.64 -16.29 6.17
CA HIS A 64 -2.73 -15.41 6.89
C HIS A 64 -2.82 -13.96 6.42
N MET A 65 -3.58 -13.69 5.37
CA MET A 65 -3.73 -12.33 4.85
C MET A 65 -4.65 -11.52 5.75
N LEU A 66 -4.51 -10.20 5.70
CA LEU A 66 -5.24 -9.29 6.58
C LEU A 66 -6.49 -8.77 5.85
N PRO A 67 -7.69 -9.05 6.36
CA PRO A 67 -8.91 -8.53 5.72
C PRO A 67 -8.97 -7.00 5.78
N HIS A 68 -9.56 -6.40 4.76
CA HIS A 68 -9.66 -4.94 4.65
C HIS A 68 -10.30 -4.29 5.88
N GLY A 69 -11.37 -4.88 6.40
CA GLY A 69 -12.03 -4.35 7.59
C GLY A 69 -11.14 -4.35 8.81
N GLU A 70 -10.39 -5.43 9.01
CA GLU A 70 -9.47 -5.52 10.13
C GLU A 70 -8.30 -4.56 9.97
N LEU A 71 -7.77 -4.44 8.76
CA LEU A 71 -6.71 -3.51 8.45
C LEU A 71 -7.13 -2.08 8.81
N CYS A 72 -8.32 -1.67 8.36
CA CYS A 72 -8.82 -0.34 8.64
C CYS A 72 -9.09 -0.14 10.12
N ALA A 73 -9.63 -1.16 10.80
CA ALA A 73 -9.89 -1.07 12.24
C ALA A 73 -8.60 -0.86 13.02
N ARG A 74 -7.54 -1.60 12.68
CA ARG A 74 -6.25 -1.44 13.35
C ARG A 74 -5.63 -0.07 13.12
N ALA A 75 -5.91 0.54 11.97
CA ALA A 75 -5.42 1.87 11.66
C ALA A 75 -6.33 2.97 12.20
N ASP A 76 -7.43 2.61 12.87
CA ASP A 76 -8.46 3.54 13.33
C ASP A 76 -9.08 4.32 12.17
N LEU A 77 -9.33 3.60 11.08
CA LEU A 77 -9.88 4.15 9.84
C LEU A 77 -11.07 3.32 9.36
N GLN A 78 -11.90 2.83 10.28
CA GLN A 78 -13.01 1.93 9.94
C GLN A 78 -13.94 2.51 8.88
N PHE A 79 -14.11 3.83 8.89
CA PHE A 79 -14.97 4.51 7.93
C PHE A 79 -14.44 4.48 6.50
N LEU A 80 -13.21 4.03 6.29
CA LEU A 80 -12.60 3.95 4.96
C LEU A 80 -12.67 2.55 4.35
N THR A 81 -13.30 1.59 5.02
CA THR A 81 -13.27 0.19 4.56
C THR A 81 -13.76 0.04 3.12
N GLN A 82 -14.80 0.80 2.73
CA GLN A 82 -15.35 0.71 1.38
C GLN A 82 -14.46 1.35 0.32
N THR A 83 -13.58 2.26 0.71
CA THR A 83 -12.73 2.99 -0.22
C THR A 83 -11.25 2.71 0.01
N VAL A 84 -10.93 1.68 0.78
CA VAL A 84 -9.55 1.37 1.16
C VAL A 84 -8.66 1.11 -0.05
N GLY A 85 -9.21 0.62 -1.14
CA GLY A 85 -8.44 0.36 -2.36
C GLY A 85 -7.72 1.57 -2.89
N HIS A 86 -8.34 2.76 -2.78
CA HIS A 86 -7.70 4.00 -3.19
C HIS A 86 -6.40 4.24 -2.42
N PHE A 87 -6.44 4.02 -1.10
CA PHE A 87 -5.26 4.25 -0.27
C PHE A 87 -4.24 3.12 -0.41
N LEU A 88 -4.71 1.89 -0.63
CA LEU A 88 -3.81 0.77 -0.90
C LEU A 88 -3.06 0.96 -2.21
N GLY A 89 -3.66 1.65 -3.18
CA GLY A 89 -2.97 2.02 -4.41
C GLY A 89 -1.79 2.94 -4.14
N GLN A 90 -1.91 3.84 -3.17
CA GLN A 90 -0.79 4.69 -2.76
C GLN A 90 0.31 3.90 -2.06
N VAL A 91 -0.07 2.89 -1.28
CA VAL A 91 0.92 1.98 -0.68
C VAL A 91 1.69 1.25 -1.78
N ALA A 92 0.99 0.79 -2.82
CA ALA A 92 1.62 0.11 -3.94
C ALA A 92 2.59 1.03 -4.67
N GLU A 93 2.21 2.30 -4.89
CA GLU A 93 3.10 3.28 -5.51
C GLU A 93 4.39 3.46 -4.71
N TRP A 94 4.25 3.57 -3.40
CA TRP A 94 5.41 3.71 -2.53
C TRP A 94 6.34 2.50 -2.64
N CYS A 95 5.77 1.30 -2.62
CA CYS A 95 6.56 0.07 -2.76
C CYS A 95 7.26 0.01 -4.10
N TYR A 96 6.55 0.39 -5.17
CA TYR A 96 7.09 0.38 -6.52
C TYR A 96 8.28 1.31 -6.62
N GLU A 97 8.17 2.52 -6.06
CA GLU A 97 9.26 3.49 -6.07
C GLU A 97 10.47 3.01 -5.25
N LYS A 98 10.21 2.33 -4.15
CA LYS A 98 11.28 1.81 -3.30
C LYS A 98 11.83 0.48 -3.77
N ARG A 99 11.26 -0.08 -4.85
CA ARG A 99 11.69 -1.34 -5.44
C ARG A 99 11.60 -2.49 -4.44
N VAL A 100 10.51 -2.52 -3.70
CA VAL A 100 10.18 -3.63 -2.80
C VAL A 100 8.86 -4.23 -3.25
N PRO A 101 8.57 -5.49 -2.90
CA PRO A 101 7.31 -6.12 -3.27
C PRO A 101 6.11 -5.35 -2.71
N PRO A 102 4.94 -5.41 -3.38
CA PRO A 102 3.79 -4.61 -2.97
C PRO A 102 3.22 -5.09 -1.63
N LEU A 103 3.38 -4.26 -0.62
CA LEU A 103 2.93 -4.52 0.73
C LEU A 103 1.41 -4.66 0.79
N ASN A 104 0.70 -3.98 -0.10
CA ASN A 104 -0.75 -4.08 -0.20
C ASN A 104 -1.24 -5.45 -0.65
N SER A 105 -0.34 -6.32 -1.16
CA SER A 105 -0.72 -7.69 -1.49
C SER A 105 -1.17 -8.48 -0.27
N LEU A 106 -0.78 -8.05 0.92
CA LEU A 106 -1.16 -8.74 2.17
C LEU A 106 -2.57 -8.41 2.63
N ALA A 107 -3.26 -7.48 1.97
CA ALA A 107 -4.61 -7.05 2.32
C ALA A 107 -5.62 -7.69 1.37
N VAL A 108 -6.68 -8.27 1.91
CA VAL A 108 -7.64 -9.03 1.11
C VAL A 108 -9.08 -8.69 1.50
N ASN A 109 -10.00 -9.01 0.62
CA ASN A 109 -11.41 -8.99 0.93
C ASN A 109 -11.72 -10.15 1.87
N ALA A 110 -12.49 -9.89 2.93
CA ALA A 110 -12.75 -10.90 3.95
C ALA A 110 -13.51 -12.11 3.41
N ALA A 111 -14.43 -11.89 2.47
CA ALA A 111 -15.26 -12.96 1.95
C ALA A 111 -14.53 -13.85 0.95
N THR A 112 -13.73 -13.26 0.07
CA THR A 112 -13.09 -13.99 -1.01
C THR A 112 -11.66 -14.41 -0.71
N ARG A 113 -11.03 -13.76 0.25
CA ARG A 113 -9.62 -13.98 0.62
C ARG A 113 -8.66 -13.70 -0.54
N VAL A 114 -9.07 -12.81 -1.45
CA VAL A 114 -8.20 -12.27 -2.50
C VAL A 114 -8.32 -10.75 -2.47
N PRO A 115 -7.40 -10.02 -3.11
CA PRO A 115 -7.50 -8.56 -3.14
C PRO A 115 -8.77 -8.09 -3.84
N GLY A 116 -9.15 -6.83 -3.58
CA GLY A 116 -10.27 -6.21 -4.27
C GLY A 116 -9.95 -5.83 -5.71
N ASP A 117 -10.96 -5.29 -6.39
CA ASP A 117 -10.87 -4.99 -7.83
C ASP A 117 -9.77 -3.99 -8.18
N GLY A 118 -9.45 -3.06 -7.27
CA GLY A 118 -8.44 -2.05 -7.54
C GLY A 118 -7.01 -2.58 -7.58
N TYR A 119 -6.81 -3.83 -7.20
CA TYR A 119 -5.46 -4.38 -7.11
C TYR A 119 -4.75 -4.39 -8.47
N ASP A 120 -5.45 -4.77 -9.53
CA ASP A 120 -4.87 -4.82 -10.87
C ASP A 120 -4.43 -3.44 -11.39
N GLY A 121 -5.05 -2.38 -10.90
CA GLY A 121 -4.71 -1.02 -11.32
C GLY A 121 -3.60 -0.39 -10.50
N ALA A 122 -3.12 -1.07 -9.47
CA ALA A 122 -2.10 -0.52 -8.59
C ALA A 122 -0.70 -0.73 -9.17
N ALA A 123 0.21 0.20 -8.88
CA ALA A 123 1.56 0.16 -9.42
C ALA A 123 2.28 -1.14 -9.02
N GLY A 124 2.82 -1.83 -10.01
CA GLY A 124 3.58 -3.05 -9.76
C GLY A 124 2.75 -4.25 -9.35
N CYS A 125 1.42 -4.17 -9.44
CA CYS A 125 0.53 -5.22 -8.98
C CYS A 125 -0.24 -5.85 -10.14
N SER A 126 -0.47 -7.15 -10.05
CA SER A 126 -1.27 -7.88 -11.02
C SER A 126 -2.02 -8.97 -10.27
N LEU A 127 -3.34 -9.00 -10.40
CA LEU A 127 -4.16 -10.01 -9.72
C LEU A 127 -3.75 -11.42 -10.16
N ALA A 128 -3.38 -11.60 -11.42
CA ALA A 128 -2.91 -12.89 -11.92
C ALA A 128 -1.64 -13.35 -11.21
N ASN A 129 -0.80 -12.41 -10.74
CA ASN A 129 0.44 -12.71 -10.05
C ASN A 129 0.36 -12.46 -8.55
N TRP A 130 -0.84 -12.20 -8.04
CA TRP A 130 -1.01 -11.79 -6.64
C TRP A 130 -0.30 -12.70 -5.66
N TRP A 131 -0.47 -14.01 -5.81
CA TRP A 131 0.12 -14.93 -4.84
C TRP A 131 1.64 -14.92 -4.89
N ASN A 132 2.23 -14.77 -6.08
CA ASN A 132 3.67 -14.59 -6.20
C ASN A 132 4.12 -13.30 -5.53
N GLU A 133 3.31 -12.25 -5.60
CA GLU A 133 3.61 -10.97 -4.95
C GLU A 133 3.54 -11.10 -3.43
N VAL A 134 2.58 -11.85 -2.91
CA VAL A 134 2.53 -12.16 -1.47
C VAL A 134 3.78 -12.89 -1.02
N ARG A 135 4.16 -13.92 -1.77
CA ARG A 135 5.34 -14.71 -1.42
C ARG A 135 6.60 -13.87 -1.47
N ALA A 136 6.70 -12.97 -2.44
CA ALA A 136 7.82 -12.03 -2.49
C ALA A 136 7.84 -11.12 -1.27
N CYS A 137 6.67 -10.66 -0.81
CA CYS A 137 6.58 -9.87 0.42
C CYS A 137 7.10 -10.66 1.61
N VAL A 138 6.65 -11.90 1.76
CA VAL A 138 7.06 -12.73 2.90
C VAL A 138 8.57 -12.96 2.88
N ALA A 139 9.17 -13.08 1.68
CA ALA A 139 10.61 -13.26 1.55
C ALA A 139 11.39 -11.96 1.76
N CYS A 140 10.76 -10.80 1.64
CA CYS A 140 11.46 -9.52 1.64
C CYS A 140 11.95 -9.12 3.03
N LYS A 141 13.21 -8.72 3.11
CA LYS A 141 13.83 -8.26 4.36
C LYS A 141 14.20 -6.78 4.31
N LYS A 142 13.74 -6.07 3.26
CA LYS A 142 14.14 -4.68 3.03
C LYS A 142 13.14 -3.66 3.50
N TYR A 143 11.98 -4.08 4.00
CA TYR A 143 10.99 -3.12 4.47
C TYR A 143 11.49 -2.38 5.69
N PRO A 144 11.21 -1.07 5.79
CA PRO A 144 11.51 -0.34 7.02
C PRO A 144 10.61 -0.81 8.15
N GLN A 145 10.94 -0.44 9.37
CA GLN A 145 10.11 -0.78 10.51
C GLN A 145 8.78 -0.01 10.47
N GLN A 146 8.83 1.23 9.99
CA GLN A 146 7.63 2.04 9.78
C GLN A 146 7.93 3.12 8.75
N ILE A 147 6.89 3.70 8.23
CA ILE A 147 6.96 4.76 7.21
C ILE A 147 6.57 6.10 7.82
#